data_52db1b0116142daaafcf5a46bc52aca9
#
_entry.id   52db1b0116142daaafcf5a46bc52aca9
#
_cell.length_a   1.000
_cell.length_b   1.000
_cell.length_c   1.000
_cell.angle_alpha   90.00
_cell.angle_beta   90.00
_cell.angle_gamma   90.00
#
_symmetry.space_group_name_H-M   'P 1'
#
loop_
_entity.id
_entity.type
_entity.pdbx_description
1 polymer ?
#
loop_
_entity_poly.entity_id
_entity_poly.type
_entity_poly.pdbx_seq_one_letter_code
_entity_poly.pdbx_strand_id
1 'polypeptide(L)'
;MDDAQPMKEEYRKRRDYVYDRLIGMGFELDRPEGAFYLFPSIERFGLSSMDFTMKLLEEQRVAVVPGDAFSIYGEGYVRISYAYSMEVLEQGMERLEKFVKQQGR
;
A
#
# COMPACT_ATOMS: atom_id res chain seq x y z
N MET A 1 -1.81 9.87 -29.93
CA MET A 1 -1.20 9.26 -28.81
C MET A 1 -0.95 10.13 -27.62
N ASP A 2 -1.65 11.21 -27.54
CA ASP A 2 -1.54 12.08 -26.39
C ASP A 2 -2.29 11.59 -25.20
N ASP A 3 -3.07 10.53 -25.38
CA ASP A 3 -3.89 9.99 -24.31
C ASP A 3 -3.09 9.40 -23.17
N ALA A 4 -1.86 8.96 -23.46
CA ALA A 4 -1.02 8.36 -22.43
C ALA A 4 -0.50 9.39 -21.44
N GLN A 5 -0.34 10.64 -21.88
CA GLN A 5 0.24 11.68 -21.04
C GLN A 5 -0.62 12.05 -19.84
N PRO A 6 -1.92 12.35 -20.02
CA PRO A 6 -2.80 12.62 -18.89
C PRO A 6 -2.90 11.43 -17.94
N MET A 7 -2.88 10.21 -18.47
CA MET A 7 -2.95 9.02 -17.63
C MET A 7 -1.71 8.88 -16.76
N LYS A 8 -0.54 9.18 -17.31
CA LYS A 8 0.70 9.14 -16.55
C LYS A 8 0.68 10.11 -15.39
N GLU A 9 0.15 11.32 -15.61
CA GLU A 9 0.07 12.30 -14.56
C GLU A 9 -0.91 11.88 -13.47
N GLU A 10 -2.04 11.27 -13.86
CA GLU A 10 -3.01 10.76 -12.91
C GLU A 10 -2.40 9.68 -12.03
N TYR A 11 -1.69 8.73 -12.63
CA TYR A 11 -1.06 7.67 -11.87
C TYR A 11 0.06 8.21 -10.98
N ARG A 12 0.78 9.21 -11.44
CA ARG A 12 1.83 9.84 -10.64
C ARG A 12 1.24 10.51 -9.40
N LYS A 13 0.12 11.20 -9.55
CA LYS A 13 -0.56 11.82 -8.42
C LYS A 13 -1.02 10.78 -7.42
N ARG A 14 -1.59 9.70 -7.90
CA ARG A 14 -2.07 8.62 -7.05
C ARG A 14 -0.93 7.93 -6.34
N ARG A 15 0.14 7.66 -7.05
CA ARG A 15 1.36 7.10 -6.45
C ARG A 15 1.89 7.99 -5.34
N ASP A 16 2.02 9.26 -5.62
CA ASP A 16 2.58 10.20 -4.66
C ASP A 16 1.67 10.34 -3.44
N TYR A 17 0.37 10.36 -3.66
CA TYR A 17 -0.58 10.44 -2.54
C TYR A 17 -0.44 9.22 -1.63
N VAL A 18 -0.48 8.02 -2.21
CA VAL A 18 -0.39 6.78 -1.42
C VAL A 18 0.97 6.69 -0.75
N TYR A 19 2.04 7.01 -1.48
CA TYR A 19 3.39 7.00 -0.93
C TYR A 19 3.49 7.92 0.29
N ASP A 20 3.03 9.16 0.15
CA ASP A 20 3.11 10.14 1.24
C ASP A 20 2.31 9.69 2.46
N ARG A 21 1.12 9.11 2.22
CA ARG A 21 0.31 8.61 3.33
C ARG A 21 1.01 7.46 4.06
N LEU A 22 1.63 6.55 3.31
CA LEU A 22 2.35 5.42 3.91
C LEU A 22 3.55 5.90 4.71
N ILE A 23 4.30 6.85 4.18
CA ILE A 23 5.43 7.44 4.91
C ILE A 23 4.94 8.11 6.19
N GLY A 24 3.82 8.84 6.11
CA GLY A 24 3.25 9.51 7.27
C GLY A 24 2.78 8.53 8.35
N MET A 25 2.41 7.32 7.97
CA MET A 25 2.03 6.27 8.92
C MET A 25 3.25 5.55 9.51
N GLY A 26 4.44 5.81 8.99
CA GLY A 26 5.66 5.21 9.49
C GLY A 26 6.11 3.95 8.76
N PHE A 27 5.53 3.64 7.61
CA PHE A 27 6.01 2.52 6.81
C PHE A 27 7.34 2.85 6.17
N GLU A 28 8.18 1.84 6.03
CA GLU A 28 9.42 1.97 5.28
C GLU A 28 9.21 1.41 3.88
N LEU A 29 9.50 2.21 2.88
CA LEU A 29 9.38 1.79 1.49
C LEU A 29 10.13 2.76 0.59
N ASP A 30 10.53 2.25 -0.58
CA ASP A 30 11.15 3.08 -1.60
C ASP A 30 10.10 3.66 -2.51
N ARG A 31 10.38 4.83 -3.09
CA ARG A 31 9.49 5.41 -4.09
C ARG A 31 9.72 4.68 -5.41
N PRO A 32 8.71 3.98 -5.95
CA PRO A 32 8.89 3.25 -7.19
C PRO A 32 8.82 4.18 -8.41
N GLU A 33 9.39 3.74 -9.51
CA GLU A 33 9.28 4.43 -10.77
C GLU A 33 8.70 3.45 -11.79
N GLY A 34 7.62 3.87 -12.45
CA GLY A 34 7.05 3.11 -13.55
C GLY A 34 6.24 1.89 -13.20
N ALA A 35 6.03 1.61 -11.93
CA ALA A 35 5.19 0.49 -11.49
C ALA A 35 3.87 1.02 -10.97
N PHE A 36 2.88 0.12 -10.86
CA PHE A 36 1.56 0.47 -10.34
C PHE A 36 1.38 -0.01 -8.90
N TYR A 37 2.47 -0.40 -8.24
CA TYR A 37 2.44 -0.99 -6.91
C TYR A 37 3.48 -0.35 -6.02
N LEU A 38 3.16 -0.31 -4.74
CA LEU A 38 4.08 0.07 -3.68
C LEU A 38 4.32 -1.15 -2.79
N PHE A 39 5.52 -1.25 -2.22
CA PHE A 39 5.92 -2.40 -1.41
C PHE A 39 6.39 -1.95 -0.02
N PRO A 40 5.48 -1.51 0.85
CA PRO A 40 5.88 -1.13 2.19
C PRO A 40 6.27 -2.34 3.03
N SER A 41 7.28 -2.15 3.88
CA SER A 41 7.68 -3.15 4.85
C SER A 41 6.69 -3.15 6.01
N ILE A 42 6.31 -4.34 6.48
CA ILE A 42 5.41 -4.49 7.63
C ILE A 42 6.13 -5.15 8.80
N GLU A 43 7.47 -5.23 8.74
CA GLU A 43 8.25 -5.93 9.76
C GLU A 43 8.07 -5.36 11.17
N ARG A 44 7.92 -4.05 11.27
CA ARG A 44 7.79 -3.41 12.58
C ARG A 44 6.53 -3.82 13.35
N PHE A 45 5.56 -4.39 12.66
CA PHE A 45 4.31 -4.81 13.30
C PHE A 45 4.43 -6.19 13.94
N GLY A 46 5.52 -6.91 13.68
CA GLY A 46 5.71 -8.23 14.27
C GLY A 46 4.81 -9.31 13.71
N LEU A 47 4.20 -9.07 12.55
CA LEU A 47 3.29 -10.00 11.88
C LEU A 47 3.95 -10.50 10.60
N SER A 48 3.61 -11.73 10.20
CA SER A 48 3.99 -12.19 8.87
C SER A 48 3.19 -11.41 7.84
N SER A 49 3.65 -11.41 6.59
CA SER A 49 2.94 -10.70 5.53
C SER A 49 1.52 -11.25 5.36
N MET A 50 1.34 -12.56 5.48
CA MET A 50 0.01 -13.16 5.38
C MET A 50 -0.89 -12.76 6.57
N ASP A 51 -0.37 -12.80 7.79
CA ASP A 51 -1.14 -12.42 8.96
C ASP A 51 -1.53 -10.95 8.93
N PHE A 52 -0.63 -10.08 8.52
CA PHE A 52 -0.92 -8.67 8.36
C PHE A 52 -2.05 -8.48 7.34
N THR A 53 -1.94 -9.16 6.21
CA THR A 53 -2.92 -9.05 5.12
C THR A 53 -4.31 -9.53 5.57
N MET A 54 -4.37 -10.66 6.23
CA MET A 54 -5.65 -11.21 6.66
C MET A 54 -6.29 -10.37 7.75
N LYS A 55 -5.50 -9.91 8.69
CA LYS A 55 -6.00 -9.09 9.79
C LYS A 55 -6.52 -7.76 9.28
N LEU A 56 -5.81 -7.14 8.34
CA LEU A 56 -6.24 -5.89 7.73
C LEU A 56 -7.57 -6.07 6.99
N LEU A 57 -7.68 -7.16 6.24
CA LEU A 57 -8.91 -7.45 5.50
C LEU A 57 -10.09 -7.66 6.46
N GLU A 58 -9.88 -8.41 7.53
CA GLU A 58 -10.95 -8.69 8.49
C GLU A 58 -11.38 -7.47 9.26
N GLU A 59 -10.44 -6.65 9.70
CA GLU A 59 -10.74 -5.52 10.58
C GLU A 59 -11.16 -4.28 9.83
N GLN A 60 -10.55 -4.01 8.68
CA GLN A 60 -10.79 -2.75 7.95
C GLN A 60 -11.32 -2.94 6.54
N ARG A 61 -11.47 -4.17 6.09
CA ARG A 61 -11.95 -4.49 4.75
C ARG A 61 -11.06 -3.88 3.66
N VAL A 62 -9.76 -3.79 3.92
CA VAL A 62 -8.77 -3.33 2.95
C VAL A 62 -7.98 -4.54 2.49
N ALA A 63 -7.88 -4.71 1.17
CA ALA A 63 -7.17 -5.84 0.58
C ALA A 63 -5.82 -5.40 0.05
N VAL A 64 -4.78 -6.10 0.48
CA VAL A 64 -3.42 -5.94 -0.06
C VAL A 64 -2.94 -7.34 -0.42
N VAL A 65 -1.78 -7.43 -1.09
CA VAL A 65 -1.22 -8.73 -1.45
C VAL A 65 -0.02 -8.99 -0.55
N PRO A 66 0.01 -10.15 0.16
CA PRO A 66 1.17 -10.44 1.00
C PRO A 66 2.39 -10.69 0.14
N GLY A 67 3.56 -10.25 0.62
CA GLY A 67 4.78 -10.29 -0.18
C GLY A 67 5.19 -11.69 -0.58
N ASP A 68 4.95 -12.68 0.29
CA ASP A 68 5.32 -14.06 -0.01
C ASP A 68 4.48 -14.68 -1.14
N ALA A 69 3.37 -14.03 -1.52
CA ALA A 69 2.54 -14.52 -2.61
C ALA A 69 3.14 -14.19 -3.99
N PHE A 70 4.07 -13.24 -4.07
CA PHE A 70 4.66 -12.89 -5.36
C PHE A 70 6.19 -13.06 -5.42
N SER A 71 6.83 -13.40 -4.31
CA SER A 71 8.27 -13.64 -4.31
C SER A 71 8.68 -14.36 -3.04
N ILE A 72 9.66 -15.25 -3.16
CA ILE A 72 10.24 -15.91 -1.99
C ILE A 72 10.99 -14.91 -1.10
N TYR A 73 11.32 -13.74 -1.64
CA TYR A 73 12.00 -12.67 -0.90
C TYR A 73 11.02 -11.63 -0.39
N GLY A 74 9.72 -11.85 -0.60
CA GLY A 74 8.70 -10.85 -0.28
C GLY A 74 8.17 -10.89 1.15
N GLU A 75 8.59 -11.86 1.96
CA GLU A 75 8.13 -11.92 3.33
C GLU A 75 8.58 -10.67 4.08
N GLY A 76 7.67 -10.08 4.86
CA GLY A 76 7.93 -8.82 5.55
C GLY A 76 7.46 -7.60 4.76
N TYR A 77 6.86 -7.81 3.59
CA TYR A 77 6.34 -6.75 2.73
C TYR A 77 4.92 -7.07 2.31
N VAL A 78 4.18 -6.04 1.94
CA VAL A 78 2.89 -6.21 1.26
C VAL A 78 2.91 -5.37 -0.01
N ARG A 79 2.07 -5.73 -0.96
CA ARG A 79 1.96 -5.00 -2.22
C ARG A 79 0.65 -4.24 -2.22
N ILE A 80 0.74 -2.93 -2.45
CA ILE A 80 -0.42 -2.05 -2.50
C ILE A 80 -0.50 -1.46 -3.90
N SER A 81 -1.64 -1.65 -4.57
CA SER A 81 -1.88 -1.06 -5.88
C SER A 81 -2.40 0.36 -5.71
N TYR A 82 -1.96 1.28 -6.55
CA TYR A 82 -2.54 2.61 -6.59
C TYR A 82 -3.32 2.85 -7.90
N ALA A 83 -3.66 1.78 -8.60
CA ALA A 83 -4.43 1.85 -9.85
C ALA A 83 -5.93 1.88 -9.58
N TYR A 84 -6.37 2.79 -8.71
CA TYR A 84 -7.76 2.99 -8.35
C TYR A 84 -8.06 4.48 -8.41
N SER A 85 -9.34 4.85 -8.34
CA SER A 85 -9.69 6.26 -8.27
C SER A 85 -9.11 6.88 -6.99
N MET A 86 -8.89 8.18 -7.02
CA MET A 86 -8.37 8.89 -5.85
C MET A 86 -9.29 8.71 -4.65
N GLU A 87 -10.61 8.74 -4.88
CA GLU A 87 -11.59 8.55 -3.81
C GLU A 87 -11.42 7.20 -3.11
N VAL A 88 -11.23 6.14 -3.89
CA VAL A 88 -11.01 4.79 -3.34
C VAL A 88 -9.70 4.74 -2.58
N LEU A 89 -8.66 5.38 -3.11
CA LEU A 89 -7.37 5.41 -2.44
C LEU A 89 -7.44 6.16 -1.11
N GLU A 90 -8.17 7.26 -1.07
CA GLU A 90 -8.35 8.03 0.16
C GLU A 90 -9.04 7.18 1.24
N GLN A 91 -10.09 6.48 0.86
CA GLN A 91 -10.80 5.61 1.79
C GLN A 91 -9.91 4.48 2.29
N GLY A 92 -9.16 3.88 1.37
CA GLY A 92 -8.25 2.79 1.72
C GLY A 92 -7.16 3.24 2.67
N MET A 93 -6.59 4.41 2.43
CA MET A 93 -5.53 4.94 3.29
C MET A 93 -6.05 5.31 4.67
N GLU A 94 -7.27 5.85 4.76
CA GLU A 94 -7.88 6.13 6.06
C GLU A 94 -8.07 4.87 6.89
N ARG A 95 -8.55 3.81 6.25
CA ARG A 95 -8.75 2.54 6.92
C ARG A 95 -7.44 1.90 7.34
N LEU A 96 -6.44 1.98 6.47
CA LEU A 96 -5.11 1.47 6.79
C LEU A 96 -4.53 2.22 7.98
N GLU A 97 -4.71 3.53 8.03
CA GLU A 97 -4.21 4.33 9.14
C GLU A 97 -4.86 3.91 10.46
N LYS A 98 -6.16 3.67 10.45
CA LYS A 98 -6.84 3.17 11.64
C LYS A 98 -6.26 1.84 12.10
N PHE A 99 -6.01 0.95 11.14
CA PHE A 99 -5.43 -0.35 11.45
C PHE A 99 -4.04 -0.19 12.09
N VAL A 100 -3.22 0.66 11.52
CA VAL A 100 -1.87 0.90 12.04
C VAL A 100 -1.92 1.42 13.47
N LYS A 101 -2.81 2.36 13.74
CA LYS A 101 -2.97 2.91 15.09
C LYS A 101 -3.43 1.85 16.09
N GLN A 102 -4.29 0.94 15.66
CA GLN A 102 -4.78 -0.13 16.52
C GLN A 102 -3.69 -1.13 16.89
N GLN A 103 -2.66 -1.25 16.06
CA GLN A 103 -1.55 -2.14 16.37
C GLN A 103 -0.64 -1.56 17.46
N GLY A 104 -0.83 -0.32 17.87
CA GLY A 104 -0.04 0.28 18.92
C GLY A 104 1.39 0.62 18.51
N ARG A 105 1.60 0.83 17.22
CA ARG A 105 2.95 1.05 16.71
C ARG A 105 3.04 2.19 15.73
#